data_e4f6c9b1aafddabc6e8df2bd819cef87
#
_entry.id   e4f6c9b1aafddabc6e8df2bd819cef87
#
_cell.length_a   1.000
_cell.length_b   1.000
_cell.length_c   1.000
_cell.angle_alpha   90.00
_cell.angle_beta   90.00
_cell.angle_gamma   90.00
#
_symmetry.space_group_name_H-M   'P 1'
#
loop_
_entity.id
_entity.type
_entity.pdbx_description
1 polymer ?
#
loop_
_entity_poly.entity_id
_entity_poly.type
_entity_poly.pdbx_seq_one_letter_code
_entity_poly.pdbx_strand_id
1 'polypeptide(L)'
;MSGERRFIVMRSLWMALLLVCSLFGPGCFSPEEPRELDPGADDDGDGLPNGWEEERGLDPLNGSDGVVCHGMAEYCLRSYDNFTFPETHNSFATIEDGVWMAMNHYTSLQAQWDGGIRAYMLDTHHLSKEDIAVEDVRFCHGDPDSTFLHPCIYSEVDAYAWMRHLGSLMNNSSGDVVSLLLENYVPGEHLEVLFNQTGMLDRVFVHQPGQPWPSIGEMVLNGTDLVVYWDYQYDERFPWLHHAWTHSWDTPYGEQEQDEMSCRVGRGDGIQPVWHLNNWLSSTFGLADPVRAGQVNDYDTLLERTLGCWEEVGDRPTFIAVDYWEDGEVTNVTITLNMMPDWSGEVPGHP
;
A
#
# COMPACT_ATOMS: atom_id res chain seq x y z
N MET A 1 -58.61 -18.27 -32.11
CA MET A 1 -58.12 -19.38 -32.96
C MET A 1 -56.69 -19.04 -33.44
N SER A 2 -55.66 -19.20 -32.63
CA SER A 2 -54.25 -19.06 -33.07
C SER A 2 -53.24 -19.65 -32.07
N GLY A 3 -53.59 -20.79 -31.43
CA GLY A 3 -52.74 -21.41 -30.41
C GLY A 3 -52.09 -22.76 -30.77
N GLU A 4 -52.53 -23.40 -31.87
CA GLU A 4 -52.17 -24.80 -32.10
C GLU A 4 -51.05 -25.06 -33.13
N ARG A 5 -50.56 -24.06 -33.83
CA ARG A 5 -49.54 -24.29 -34.90
C ARG A 5 -48.08 -24.22 -34.39
N ARG A 6 -47.81 -23.78 -33.15
CA ARG A 6 -46.44 -23.72 -32.65
C ARG A 6 -45.94 -24.98 -31.96
N PHE A 7 -46.79 -25.88 -31.55
CA PHE A 7 -46.42 -27.12 -30.83
C PHE A 7 -45.99 -28.27 -31.77
N ILE A 8 -46.39 -28.25 -33.03
CA ILE A 8 -46.06 -29.35 -33.94
C ILE A 8 -44.65 -29.24 -34.53
N VAL A 9 -44.13 -28.02 -34.70
CA VAL A 9 -42.78 -27.80 -35.27
C VAL A 9 -41.67 -28.18 -34.27
N MET A 10 -41.90 -27.96 -32.95
CA MET A 10 -40.91 -28.34 -31.93
C MET A 10 -40.76 -29.86 -31.73
N ARG A 11 -41.85 -30.64 -31.88
CA ARG A 11 -41.78 -32.10 -31.76
C ARG A 11 -41.04 -32.78 -32.91
N SER A 12 -41.10 -32.21 -34.11
CA SER A 12 -40.39 -32.73 -35.29
C SER A 12 -38.90 -32.48 -35.24
N LEU A 13 -38.43 -31.38 -34.60
CA LEU A 13 -37.00 -31.11 -34.43
C LEU A 13 -36.34 -32.04 -33.42
N TRP A 14 -37.06 -32.40 -32.35
CA TRP A 14 -36.55 -33.33 -31.33
C TRP A 14 -36.45 -34.78 -31.82
N MET A 15 -37.38 -35.20 -32.69
CA MET A 15 -37.29 -36.54 -33.32
C MET A 15 -36.19 -36.62 -34.38
N ALA A 16 -35.87 -35.53 -35.08
CA ALA A 16 -34.78 -35.52 -36.02
C ALA A 16 -33.41 -35.54 -35.35
N LEU A 17 -33.27 -34.89 -34.16
CA LEU A 17 -32.03 -34.92 -33.37
C LEU A 17 -31.77 -36.32 -32.76
N LEU A 18 -32.82 -37.03 -32.34
CA LEU A 18 -32.70 -38.41 -31.79
C LEU A 18 -32.35 -39.46 -32.88
N LEU A 19 -32.70 -39.24 -34.15
CA LEU A 19 -32.38 -40.16 -35.23
C LEU A 19 -30.95 -40.00 -35.74
N VAL A 20 -30.32 -38.83 -35.58
CA VAL A 20 -28.94 -38.60 -35.99
C VAL A 20 -27.96 -39.22 -34.98
N CYS A 21 -28.31 -39.25 -33.69
CA CYS A 21 -27.48 -39.89 -32.66
C CYS A 21 -27.44 -41.42 -32.72
N SER A 22 -28.36 -42.08 -33.42
CA SER A 22 -28.38 -43.53 -33.57
C SER A 22 -27.53 -44.05 -34.73
N LEU A 23 -26.95 -43.18 -35.56
CA LEU A 23 -26.09 -43.55 -36.69
C LEU A 23 -24.57 -43.43 -36.37
N PHE A 24 -24.21 -42.82 -35.30
CA PHE A 24 -22.83 -42.77 -34.81
C PHE A 24 -22.79 -43.51 -33.46
N GLY A 25 -22.01 -44.57 -33.39
CA GLY A 25 -21.93 -45.49 -32.24
C GLY A 25 -21.72 -44.78 -30.89
N PRO A 26 -21.70 -45.50 -29.73
CA PRO A 26 -21.67 -44.94 -28.39
C PRO A 26 -20.32 -44.29 -28.03
N GLY A 27 -19.95 -43.26 -28.78
CA GLY A 27 -18.71 -42.51 -28.63
C GLY A 27 -18.84 -41.02 -28.90
N CYS A 28 -20.04 -40.50 -29.23
CA CYS A 28 -20.25 -39.10 -29.51
C CYS A 28 -20.93 -38.43 -28.31
N PHE A 29 -20.21 -37.55 -27.68
CA PHE A 29 -20.64 -36.66 -26.58
C PHE A 29 -20.97 -37.35 -25.25
N SER A 30 -19.95 -37.87 -24.57
CA SER A 30 -19.93 -37.72 -23.13
C SER A 30 -19.65 -36.21 -22.92
N PRO A 31 -20.49 -35.45 -22.25
CA PRO A 31 -20.05 -34.18 -21.72
C PRO A 31 -18.81 -34.48 -20.88
N GLU A 32 -17.65 -33.93 -21.19
CA GLU A 32 -16.53 -33.92 -20.26
C GLU A 32 -17.10 -33.43 -18.95
N GLU A 33 -17.03 -34.22 -17.91
CA GLU A 33 -17.31 -33.72 -16.57
C GLU A 33 -16.38 -32.52 -16.37
N PRO A 34 -16.87 -31.40 -15.83
CA PRO A 34 -16.00 -30.26 -15.56
C PRO A 34 -14.80 -30.79 -14.77
N ARG A 35 -13.62 -30.59 -15.31
CA ARG A 35 -12.37 -31.00 -14.63
C ARG A 35 -12.37 -30.20 -13.32
N GLU A 36 -12.43 -30.89 -12.20
CA GLU A 36 -12.22 -30.29 -10.90
C GLU A 36 -10.73 -29.89 -10.83
N LEU A 37 -10.46 -28.61 -10.78
CA LEU A 37 -9.10 -28.09 -10.69
C LEU A 37 -8.58 -28.28 -9.26
N ASP A 38 -7.30 -28.55 -9.12
CA ASP A 38 -6.66 -28.55 -7.81
C ASP A 38 -6.55 -27.08 -7.34
N PRO A 39 -7.21 -26.67 -6.23
CA PRO A 39 -7.18 -25.30 -5.76
C PRO A 39 -5.77 -24.76 -5.43
N GLY A 40 -4.84 -25.66 -5.13
CA GLY A 40 -3.45 -25.29 -4.82
C GLY A 40 -2.52 -25.27 -6.04
N ALA A 41 -3.01 -25.71 -7.22
CA ALA A 41 -2.24 -25.65 -8.46
C ALA A 41 -2.39 -24.27 -9.12
N ASP A 42 -1.48 -23.97 -10.02
CA ASP A 42 -1.49 -22.85 -10.95
C ASP A 42 -1.52 -23.48 -12.35
N ASP A 43 -2.73 -23.60 -12.93
CA ASP A 43 -2.92 -24.38 -14.17
C ASP A 43 -2.64 -23.55 -15.44
N ASP A 44 -2.60 -22.21 -15.36
CA ASP A 44 -2.31 -21.31 -16.49
C ASP A 44 -0.92 -20.65 -16.42
N GLY A 45 -0.25 -20.74 -15.26
CA GLY A 45 1.14 -20.33 -15.08
C GLY A 45 1.34 -18.84 -14.85
N ASP A 46 0.33 -18.13 -14.33
CA ASP A 46 0.42 -16.70 -14.03
C ASP A 46 0.97 -16.38 -12.63
N GLY A 47 1.15 -17.40 -11.80
CA GLY A 47 1.69 -17.29 -10.44
C GLY A 47 0.62 -17.23 -9.35
N LEU A 48 -0.67 -17.33 -9.70
CA LEU A 48 -1.79 -17.35 -8.77
C LEU A 48 -2.37 -18.79 -8.66
N PRO A 49 -2.73 -19.26 -7.45
CA PRO A 49 -3.38 -20.56 -7.31
C PRO A 49 -4.83 -20.56 -7.82
N ASN A 50 -5.25 -21.62 -8.50
CA ASN A 50 -6.61 -21.79 -9.05
C ASN A 50 -7.72 -21.43 -8.04
N GLY A 51 -7.60 -21.88 -6.79
CA GLY A 51 -8.59 -21.60 -5.75
C GLY A 51 -8.65 -20.11 -5.36
N TRP A 52 -7.51 -19.42 -5.37
CA TRP A 52 -7.47 -17.99 -5.10
C TRP A 52 -8.16 -17.20 -6.21
N GLU A 53 -7.98 -17.63 -7.46
CA GLU A 53 -8.58 -17.01 -8.65
C GLU A 53 -10.09 -17.24 -8.68
N GLU A 54 -10.54 -18.49 -8.52
CA GLU A 54 -11.97 -18.82 -8.49
C GLU A 54 -12.74 -18.04 -7.41
N GLU A 55 -12.17 -17.91 -6.21
CA GLU A 55 -12.77 -17.11 -5.12
C GLU A 55 -12.94 -15.63 -5.50
N ARG A 56 -12.13 -15.13 -6.44
CA ARG A 56 -12.12 -13.71 -6.86
C ARG A 56 -12.72 -13.51 -8.26
N GLY A 57 -13.21 -14.59 -8.87
CA GLY A 57 -13.91 -14.54 -10.16
C GLY A 57 -12.98 -14.40 -11.37
N LEU A 58 -11.71 -14.75 -11.20
CA LEU A 58 -10.75 -14.93 -12.29
C LEU A 58 -10.90 -16.33 -12.89
N ASP A 59 -10.39 -16.57 -14.08
CA ASP A 59 -10.43 -17.86 -14.76
C ASP A 59 -9.08 -18.59 -14.61
N PRO A 60 -8.99 -19.66 -13.78
CA PRO A 60 -7.73 -20.38 -13.53
C PRO A 60 -7.07 -21.03 -14.75
N LEU A 61 -7.65 -20.86 -15.92
CA LEU A 61 -7.10 -21.36 -17.18
C LEU A 61 -6.74 -20.23 -18.14
N ASN A 62 -6.76 -18.98 -17.69
CA ASN A 62 -6.53 -17.80 -18.50
C ASN A 62 -5.51 -16.86 -17.85
N GLY A 63 -4.22 -17.16 -17.91
CA GLY A 63 -3.15 -16.33 -17.33
C GLY A 63 -3.04 -14.88 -17.85
N SER A 64 -4.06 -14.38 -18.55
CA SER A 64 -4.12 -12.99 -18.98
C SER A 64 -5.08 -12.13 -18.16
N ASP A 65 -5.88 -12.72 -17.28
CA ASP A 65 -6.77 -11.99 -16.35
C ASP A 65 -6.23 -11.95 -14.91
N GLY A 66 -5.11 -12.61 -14.64
CA GLY A 66 -4.38 -12.55 -13.40
C GLY A 66 -3.84 -11.16 -13.06
N VAL A 67 -3.47 -10.97 -11.81
CA VAL A 67 -2.95 -9.70 -11.29
C VAL A 67 -1.51 -9.86 -10.80
N VAL A 68 -0.73 -8.79 -10.92
CA VAL A 68 0.64 -8.70 -10.40
C VAL A 68 0.68 -7.59 -9.36
N CYS A 69 1.16 -7.87 -8.16
CA CYS A 69 1.22 -6.91 -7.08
C CYS A 69 2.67 -6.55 -6.77
N HIS A 70 3.00 -5.26 -6.74
CA HIS A 70 4.38 -4.80 -6.49
C HIS A 70 5.43 -5.57 -7.32
N GLY A 71 5.08 -5.90 -8.56
CA GLY A 71 5.95 -6.58 -9.52
C GLY A 71 5.99 -8.11 -9.46
N MET A 72 5.28 -8.76 -8.53
CA MET A 72 5.24 -10.23 -8.40
C MET A 72 3.82 -10.73 -8.11
N ALA A 73 3.39 -11.81 -8.77
CA ALA A 73 2.07 -12.40 -8.55
C ALA A 73 1.92 -12.95 -7.12
N GLU A 74 2.96 -13.56 -6.58
CA GLU A 74 2.95 -14.12 -5.23
C GLU A 74 2.70 -13.07 -4.14
N TYR A 75 3.03 -11.80 -4.39
CA TYR A 75 2.75 -10.71 -3.45
C TYR A 75 1.25 -10.40 -3.34
N CYS A 76 0.47 -10.74 -4.39
CA CYS A 76 -0.98 -10.60 -4.35
C CYS A 76 -1.66 -11.48 -3.30
N LEU A 77 -1.01 -12.59 -2.93
CA LEU A 77 -1.53 -13.54 -1.94
C LEU A 77 -1.33 -13.07 -0.49
N ARG A 78 -0.44 -12.10 -0.27
CA ARG A 78 -0.13 -11.61 1.08
C ARG A 78 -1.19 -10.65 1.56
N SER A 79 -1.55 -10.73 2.83
CA SER A 79 -2.34 -9.69 3.48
C SER A 79 -1.53 -8.41 3.62
N TYR A 80 -2.21 -7.28 3.62
CA TYR A 80 -1.60 -5.95 3.73
C TYR A 80 -0.69 -5.80 4.97
N ASP A 81 -1.11 -6.34 6.10
CA ASP A 81 -0.36 -6.34 7.36
C ASP A 81 0.83 -7.32 7.37
N ASN A 82 0.89 -8.24 6.40
CA ASN A 82 2.00 -9.18 6.21
C ASN A 82 2.83 -8.87 4.96
N PHE A 83 2.89 -7.61 4.58
CA PHE A 83 3.73 -7.08 3.51
C PHE A 83 4.54 -5.90 4.04
N THR A 84 5.81 -5.77 3.64
CA THR A 84 6.67 -4.67 4.08
C THR A 84 6.81 -3.64 2.97
N PHE A 85 6.38 -2.41 3.25
CA PHE A 85 6.48 -1.27 2.33
C PHE A 85 7.69 -0.40 2.68
N PRO A 86 8.49 0.02 1.69
CA PRO A 86 9.44 1.10 1.89
C PRO A 86 8.70 2.42 2.05
N GLU A 87 8.99 3.14 3.12
CA GLU A 87 8.32 4.38 3.52
C GLU A 87 9.30 5.54 3.61
N THR A 88 8.92 6.73 3.16
CA THR A 88 9.70 7.94 3.31
C THR A 88 9.07 8.85 4.37
N HIS A 89 9.89 9.28 5.35
CA HIS A 89 9.49 10.25 6.35
C HIS A 89 9.52 11.65 5.76
N ASN A 90 8.46 12.45 5.94
CA ASN A 90 8.32 13.77 5.32
C ASN A 90 8.59 13.76 3.80
N SER A 91 7.92 12.88 3.09
CA SER A 91 8.15 12.53 1.68
C SER A 91 8.13 13.74 0.73
N PHE A 92 7.42 14.80 1.09
CA PHE A 92 7.31 16.04 0.34
C PHE A 92 8.49 17.00 0.60
N ALA A 93 9.24 16.79 1.70
CA ALA A 93 10.30 17.71 2.13
C ALA A 93 11.59 17.45 1.34
N THR A 94 11.60 17.81 0.06
CA THR A 94 12.70 17.51 -0.86
C THR A 94 13.35 18.79 -1.42
N ILE A 95 14.66 18.70 -1.72
CA ILE A 95 15.38 19.79 -2.40
C ILE A 95 14.75 20.09 -3.76
N GLU A 96 14.34 19.04 -4.47
CA GLU A 96 13.80 19.13 -5.82
C GLU A 96 12.44 19.87 -5.85
N ASP A 97 11.63 19.72 -4.79
CA ASP A 97 10.38 20.43 -4.61
C ASP A 97 10.57 21.84 -3.98
N GLY A 98 11.81 22.26 -3.78
CA GLY A 98 12.17 23.60 -3.27
C GLY A 98 12.22 23.68 -1.74
N VAL A 99 12.14 22.57 -1.03
CA VAL A 99 12.34 22.52 0.41
C VAL A 99 13.83 22.39 0.70
N TRP A 100 14.43 23.43 1.24
CA TRP A 100 15.87 23.50 1.54
C TRP A 100 16.18 23.79 3.01
N MET A 101 15.15 24.08 3.81
CA MET A 101 15.21 24.08 5.27
C MET A 101 14.41 22.88 5.79
N ALA A 102 15.03 22.09 6.64
CA ALA A 102 14.42 20.86 7.19
C ALA A 102 13.98 19.86 6.09
N MET A 103 14.81 19.70 5.07
CA MET A 103 14.61 18.68 4.03
C MET A 103 14.91 17.29 4.60
N ASN A 104 14.16 16.30 4.10
CA ASN A 104 14.33 14.89 4.46
C ASN A 104 14.82 14.05 3.27
N HIS A 105 14.73 14.57 2.04
CA HIS A 105 15.13 13.87 0.82
C HIS A 105 15.72 14.85 -0.20
N TYR A 106 16.41 14.31 -1.21
CA TYR A 106 16.94 15.11 -2.31
C TYR A 106 15.93 15.22 -3.45
N THR A 107 15.21 14.12 -3.75
CA THR A 107 14.41 13.95 -4.95
C THR A 107 12.92 13.90 -4.65
N SER A 108 12.13 14.37 -5.62
CA SER A 108 10.67 14.47 -5.51
C SER A 108 9.95 13.13 -5.65
N LEU A 109 8.63 13.16 -5.53
CA LEU A 109 7.74 12.00 -5.60
C LEU A 109 7.99 11.07 -6.79
N GLN A 110 8.31 11.61 -7.99
CA GLN A 110 8.58 10.77 -9.15
C GLN A 110 9.76 9.83 -8.93
N ALA A 111 10.88 10.36 -8.41
CA ALA A 111 12.05 9.55 -8.16
C ALA A 111 11.83 8.54 -7.02
N GLN A 112 11.12 8.95 -5.96
CA GLN A 112 10.71 8.06 -4.88
C GLN A 112 9.86 6.89 -5.41
N TRP A 113 8.89 7.19 -6.28
CA TRP A 113 8.06 6.18 -6.94
C TRP A 113 8.88 5.22 -7.79
N ASP A 114 9.74 5.76 -8.64
CA ASP A 114 10.62 4.98 -9.53
C ASP A 114 11.64 4.15 -8.73
N GLY A 115 12.05 4.64 -7.55
CA GLY A 115 12.86 3.94 -6.58
C GLY A 115 12.12 2.86 -5.76
N GLY A 116 10.82 2.68 -5.99
CA GLY A 116 10.01 1.64 -5.35
C GLY A 116 9.28 2.06 -4.07
N ILE A 117 9.39 3.31 -3.62
CA ILE A 117 8.67 3.81 -2.44
C ILE A 117 7.16 3.74 -2.70
N ARG A 118 6.41 3.18 -1.74
CA ARG A 118 4.95 3.03 -1.81
C ARG A 118 4.23 3.44 -0.51
N ALA A 119 4.96 3.97 0.45
CA ALA A 119 4.40 4.57 1.65
C ALA A 119 5.03 5.94 1.89
N TYR A 120 4.21 6.91 2.31
CA TYR A 120 4.59 8.32 2.39
C TYR A 120 4.06 8.96 3.66
N MET A 121 4.94 9.54 4.49
CA MET A 121 4.55 10.37 5.61
C MET A 121 4.48 11.84 5.16
N LEU A 122 3.38 12.52 5.48
CA LEU A 122 3.06 13.86 4.99
C LEU A 122 2.48 14.73 6.10
N ASP A 123 3.01 15.93 6.29
CA ASP A 123 2.46 16.90 7.26
C ASP A 123 1.51 17.87 6.55
N THR A 124 0.22 17.81 6.89
CA THR A 124 -0.82 18.60 6.25
C THR A 124 -1.13 19.87 7.03
N HIS A 125 -1.01 21.01 6.39
CA HIS A 125 -1.28 22.34 6.97
C HIS A 125 -2.16 23.19 6.04
N HIS A 126 -2.75 24.26 6.58
CA HIS A 126 -3.14 25.39 5.77
C HIS A 126 -1.92 26.28 5.50
N LEU A 127 -1.97 27.09 4.43
CA LEU A 127 -0.90 27.99 4.07
C LEU A 127 -0.55 28.99 5.18
N SER A 128 -1.54 29.39 5.98
CA SER A 128 -1.35 30.25 7.16
C SER A 128 -2.36 29.94 8.25
N LYS A 129 -2.09 30.43 9.47
CA LYS A 129 -3.05 30.31 10.62
C LYS A 129 -4.33 31.14 10.42
N GLU A 130 -4.28 32.19 9.61
CA GLU A 130 -5.39 33.13 9.40
C GLU A 130 -6.20 32.77 8.15
N ASP A 131 -5.58 32.19 7.15
CA ASP A 131 -6.22 31.72 5.93
C ASP A 131 -6.32 30.20 5.95
N ILE A 132 -7.51 29.73 6.29
CA ILE A 132 -7.86 28.31 6.41
C ILE A 132 -8.73 27.84 5.23
N ALA A 133 -8.56 28.45 4.06
CA ALA A 133 -9.29 28.02 2.88
C ALA A 133 -8.93 26.60 2.48
N VAL A 134 -9.93 25.85 2.00
CA VAL A 134 -9.74 24.45 1.60
C VAL A 134 -8.77 24.31 0.43
N GLU A 135 -8.66 25.32 -0.41
CA GLU A 135 -7.76 25.38 -1.56
C GLU A 135 -6.28 25.60 -1.15
N ASP A 136 -6.06 26.02 0.10
CA ASP A 136 -4.74 26.35 0.64
C ASP A 136 -4.16 25.25 1.53
N VAL A 137 -4.60 23.99 1.34
CA VAL A 137 -3.94 22.83 1.96
C VAL A 137 -2.56 22.64 1.34
N ARG A 138 -1.55 22.54 2.21
CA ARG A 138 -0.12 22.40 1.86
C ARG A 138 0.50 21.26 2.66
N PHE A 139 1.60 20.76 2.14
CA PHE A 139 2.53 19.96 2.93
C PHE A 139 3.66 20.87 3.43
N CYS A 140 3.85 20.94 4.73
CA CYS A 140 4.81 21.82 5.39
C CYS A 140 5.34 21.13 6.63
N HIS A 141 6.68 21.06 6.80
CA HIS A 141 7.29 20.33 7.91
C HIS A 141 7.23 21.11 9.22
N GLY A 142 6.59 20.54 10.21
CA GLY A 142 6.64 20.95 11.62
C GLY A 142 5.29 21.20 12.28
N ASP A 143 5.30 21.12 13.61
CA ASP A 143 4.14 21.41 14.45
C ASP A 143 3.89 22.93 14.56
N PRO A 144 2.71 23.43 14.17
CA PRO A 144 2.38 24.85 14.22
C PRO A 144 2.33 25.44 15.62
N ASP A 145 2.20 24.60 16.65
CA ASP A 145 2.14 25.05 18.06
C ASP A 145 3.52 25.09 18.71
N SER A 146 4.47 24.32 18.23
CA SER A 146 5.84 24.26 18.73
C SER A 146 6.80 25.25 18.05
N THR A 147 6.48 25.73 16.83
CA THR A 147 7.31 26.63 16.05
C THR A 147 6.97 28.10 16.31
N PHE A 148 7.99 28.98 16.36
CA PHE A 148 7.80 30.42 16.51
C PHE A 148 7.10 31.04 15.29
N LEU A 149 7.34 30.49 14.09
CA LEU A 149 6.70 30.85 12.83
C LEU A 149 5.90 29.65 12.31
N HIS A 150 4.86 29.93 11.52
CA HIS A 150 4.08 28.89 10.87
C HIS A 150 4.98 28.02 9.97
N PRO A 151 4.87 26.68 9.97
CA PRO A 151 5.75 25.78 9.22
C PRO A 151 5.87 26.12 7.73
N CYS A 152 4.77 26.46 7.07
CA CYS A 152 4.73 26.79 5.64
C CYS A 152 5.51 28.07 5.26
N ILE A 153 5.99 28.85 6.23
CA ILE A 153 6.86 30.03 5.94
C ILE A 153 8.27 29.57 5.52
N TYR A 154 8.71 28.42 5.99
CA TYR A 154 10.04 27.91 5.69
C TYR A 154 10.10 27.18 4.34
N SER A 155 9.03 26.49 4.01
CA SER A 155 8.87 25.75 2.76
C SER A 155 7.44 25.21 2.69
N GLU A 156 6.89 25.18 1.49
CA GLU A 156 5.56 24.64 1.24
C GLU A 156 5.54 23.83 -0.06
N VAL A 157 4.77 22.75 -0.06
CA VAL A 157 4.46 21.97 -1.26
C VAL A 157 2.95 21.96 -1.45
N ASP A 158 2.49 22.26 -2.66
CA ASP A 158 1.06 22.24 -3.01
C ASP A 158 0.50 20.82 -2.91
N ALA A 159 -0.35 20.57 -1.90
CA ALA A 159 -0.91 19.25 -1.64
C ALA A 159 -1.78 18.74 -2.80
N TYR A 160 -2.52 19.62 -3.48
CA TYR A 160 -3.34 19.22 -4.64
C TYR A 160 -2.49 18.82 -5.85
N ALA A 161 -1.38 19.50 -6.08
CA ALA A 161 -0.47 19.15 -7.18
C ALA A 161 0.24 17.82 -6.89
N TRP A 162 0.71 17.64 -5.67
CA TRP A 162 1.39 16.43 -5.22
C TRP A 162 0.46 15.21 -5.27
N MET A 163 -0.76 15.32 -4.73
CA MET A 163 -1.76 14.24 -4.74
C MET A 163 -2.22 13.88 -6.15
N ARG A 164 -2.38 14.87 -7.06
CA ARG A 164 -2.66 14.56 -8.49
C ARG A 164 -1.51 13.84 -9.16
N HIS A 165 -0.28 14.19 -8.82
CA HIS A 165 0.90 13.49 -9.35
C HIS A 165 0.92 12.04 -8.85
N LEU A 166 0.72 11.81 -7.54
CA LEU A 166 0.60 10.45 -6.99
C LEU A 166 -0.52 9.66 -7.69
N GLY A 167 -1.70 10.25 -7.84
CA GLY A 167 -2.82 9.62 -8.55
C GLY A 167 -2.47 9.25 -9.99
N SER A 168 -1.68 10.08 -10.68
CA SER A 168 -1.20 9.77 -12.03
C SER A 168 -0.22 8.59 -12.04
N LEU A 169 0.68 8.50 -11.06
CA LEU A 169 1.61 7.39 -10.92
C LEU A 169 0.86 6.08 -10.63
N MET A 170 -0.07 6.10 -9.70
CA MET A 170 -0.92 4.94 -9.38
C MET A 170 -1.77 4.49 -10.57
N ASN A 171 -2.31 5.42 -11.37
CA ASN A 171 -3.09 5.08 -12.57
C ASN A 171 -2.24 4.45 -13.69
N ASN A 172 -0.95 4.73 -13.71
CA ASN A 172 -0.02 4.17 -14.70
C ASN A 172 0.67 2.89 -14.20
N SER A 173 0.45 2.54 -12.95
CA SER A 173 0.91 1.28 -12.35
C SER A 173 -0.21 0.25 -12.34
N SER A 174 0.14 -1.01 -12.49
CA SER A 174 -0.78 -2.12 -12.36
C SER A 174 -0.41 -2.92 -11.11
N GLY A 175 -1.13 -2.70 -10.00
CA GLY A 175 -1.02 -3.57 -8.84
C GLY A 175 -0.18 -3.04 -7.67
N ASP A 176 0.08 -1.75 -7.61
CA ASP A 176 0.69 -1.14 -6.43
C ASP A 176 -0.38 -0.71 -5.42
N VAL A 177 -0.25 -1.14 -4.17
CA VAL A 177 -0.96 -0.59 -3.02
C VAL A 177 -0.10 0.50 -2.39
N VAL A 178 -0.70 1.64 -2.08
CA VAL A 178 -0.02 2.82 -1.53
C VAL A 178 -0.56 3.14 -0.14
N SER A 179 0.30 3.61 0.74
CA SER A 179 -0.08 4.06 2.09
C SER A 179 0.34 5.50 2.34
N LEU A 180 -0.53 6.27 2.97
CA LEU A 180 -0.24 7.62 3.44
C LEU A 180 -0.41 7.67 4.96
N LEU A 181 0.59 8.20 5.66
CA LEU A 181 0.47 8.60 7.05
C LEU A 181 0.50 10.13 7.13
N LEU A 182 -0.62 10.71 7.54
CA LEU A 182 -0.77 12.16 7.63
C LEU A 182 -0.51 12.62 9.08
N GLU A 183 0.56 13.37 9.30
CA GLU A 183 0.66 14.25 10.44
C GLU A 183 -0.26 15.44 10.16
N ASN A 184 -1.47 15.41 10.74
CA ASN A 184 -2.56 16.20 10.23
C ASN A 184 -2.94 17.38 11.10
N TYR A 185 -2.88 18.59 10.54
CA TYR A 185 -3.26 19.84 11.18
C TYR A 185 -4.43 20.56 10.48
N VAL A 186 -5.13 19.87 9.55
CA VAL A 186 -6.29 20.43 8.85
C VAL A 186 -7.57 19.65 9.18
N PRO A 187 -8.76 20.27 9.09
CA PRO A 187 -10.02 19.58 9.31
C PRO A 187 -10.25 18.43 8.31
N GLY A 188 -10.89 17.34 8.74
CA GLY A 188 -11.20 16.18 7.89
C GLY A 188 -12.02 16.55 6.66
N GLU A 189 -12.91 17.55 6.75
CA GLU A 189 -13.67 18.09 5.62
C GLU A 189 -12.76 18.65 4.52
N HIS A 190 -11.62 19.24 4.87
CA HIS A 190 -10.67 19.76 3.89
C HIS A 190 -9.85 18.65 3.25
N LEU A 191 -9.50 17.62 4.02
CA LEU A 191 -8.89 16.40 3.47
C LEU A 191 -9.85 15.70 2.51
N GLU A 192 -11.14 15.57 2.86
CA GLU A 192 -12.13 14.97 1.97
C GLU A 192 -12.23 15.72 0.64
N VAL A 193 -12.22 17.05 0.67
CA VAL A 193 -12.20 17.86 -0.56
C VAL A 193 -10.91 17.65 -1.35
N LEU A 194 -9.74 17.63 -0.68
CA LEU A 194 -8.45 17.35 -1.32
C LEU A 194 -8.46 16.00 -2.03
N PHE A 195 -8.83 14.92 -1.33
CA PHE A 195 -8.85 13.57 -1.88
C PHE A 195 -9.88 13.41 -3.01
N ASN A 196 -11.05 14.01 -2.87
CA ASN A 196 -12.09 13.99 -3.91
C ASN A 196 -11.65 14.74 -5.19
N GLN A 197 -11.09 15.96 -5.05
CA GLN A 197 -10.68 16.77 -6.20
C GLN A 197 -9.43 16.23 -6.90
N THR A 198 -8.67 15.38 -6.24
CA THR A 198 -7.49 14.71 -6.82
C THR A 198 -7.80 13.31 -7.33
N GLY A 199 -9.06 12.84 -7.17
CA GLY A 199 -9.50 11.51 -7.62
C GLY A 199 -8.96 10.36 -6.75
N MET A 200 -8.48 10.68 -5.55
CA MET A 200 -7.89 9.68 -4.64
C MET A 200 -8.93 9.05 -3.71
N LEU A 201 -10.05 9.72 -3.45
CA LEU A 201 -11.04 9.27 -2.46
C LEU A 201 -11.67 7.91 -2.82
N ASP A 202 -11.99 7.69 -4.09
CA ASP A 202 -12.61 6.44 -4.56
C ASP A 202 -11.67 5.22 -4.47
N ARG A 203 -10.37 5.46 -4.28
CA ARG A 203 -9.34 4.42 -4.15
C ARG A 203 -9.09 3.99 -2.70
N VAL A 204 -9.63 4.74 -1.73
CA VAL A 204 -9.29 4.48 -0.33
C VAL A 204 -9.97 3.22 0.18
N PHE A 205 -9.16 2.30 0.69
CA PHE A 205 -9.63 1.14 1.45
C PHE A 205 -10.08 1.59 2.84
N VAL A 206 -11.24 1.11 3.29
CA VAL A 206 -11.77 1.41 4.63
C VAL A 206 -11.67 0.18 5.51
N HIS A 207 -10.71 0.18 6.43
CA HIS A 207 -10.51 -0.89 7.40
C HIS A 207 -11.29 -0.64 8.69
N GLN A 208 -11.83 -1.71 9.28
CA GLN A 208 -12.46 -1.67 10.60
C GLN A 208 -11.50 -2.28 11.63
N PRO A 209 -11.23 -1.60 12.77
CA PRO A 209 -10.32 -2.12 13.78
C PRO A 209 -10.69 -3.54 14.23
N GLY A 210 -9.67 -4.42 14.31
CA GLY A 210 -9.84 -5.81 14.71
C GLY A 210 -10.41 -6.75 13.65
N GLN A 211 -10.65 -6.28 12.44
CA GLN A 211 -10.91 -7.16 11.29
C GLN A 211 -9.58 -7.54 10.62
N PRO A 212 -9.49 -8.72 9.99
CA PRO A 212 -8.32 -9.08 9.21
C PRO A 212 -8.14 -8.10 8.03
N TRP A 213 -6.89 -7.83 7.70
CA TRP A 213 -6.57 -7.06 6.50
C TRP A 213 -6.76 -7.94 5.25
N PRO A 214 -7.25 -7.39 4.14
CA PRO A 214 -7.37 -8.11 2.88
C PRO A 214 -5.98 -8.41 2.31
N SER A 215 -5.93 -9.31 1.33
CA SER A 215 -4.72 -9.49 0.54
C SER A 215 -4.46 -8.27 -0.36
N ILE A 216 -3.18 -8.03 -0.69
CA ILE A 216 -2.78 -6.97 -1.63
C ILE A 216 -3.56 -7.14 -2.95
N GLY A 217 -3.68 -8.38 -3.46
CA GLY A 217 -4.43 -8.66 -4.69
C GLY A 217 -5.91 -8.31 -4.60
N GLU A 218 -6.55 -8.53 -3.45
CA GLU A 218 -7.95 -8.11 -3.25
C GLU A 218 -8.11 -6.58 -3.29
N MET A 219 -7.17 -5.84 -2.69
CA MET A 219 -7.19 -4.39 -2.74
C MET A 219 -7.05 -3.88 -4.18
N VAL A 220 -6.11 -4.47 -4.93
CA VAL A 220 -5.88 -4.13 -6.34
C VAL A 220 -7.09 -4.45 -7.21
N LEU A 221 -7.65 -5.66 -7.11
CA LEU A 221 -8.82 -6.09 -7.90
C LEU A 221 -10.06 -5.25 -7.62
N ASN A 222 -10.23 -4.80 -6.39
CA ASN A 222 -11.35 -3.95 -5.99
C ASN A 222 -11.13 -2.46 -6.29
N GLY A 223 -9.93 -2.06 -6.73
CA GLY A 223 -9.57 -0.66 -6.96
C GLY A 223 -9.51 0.16 -5.67
N THR A 224 -9.32 -0.50 -4.50
CA THR A 224 -9.18 0.13 -3.18
C THR A 224 -7.73 -0.02 -2.69
N ASP A 225 -6.83 0.51 -3.48
CA ASP A 225 -5.39 0.33 -3.41
C ASP A 225 -4.65 1.49 -2.70
N LEU A 226 -5.39 2.29 -1.93
CA LEU A 226 -4.86 3.38 -1.11
C LEU A 226 -5.32 3.22 0.33
N VAL A 227 -4.38 3.22 1.28
CA VAL A 227 -4.66 3.24 2.72
C VAL A 227 -4.21 4.58 3.29
N VAL A 228 -5.07 5.25 4.05
CA VAL A 228 -4.77 6.57 4.61
C VAL A 228 -4.91 6.54 6.12
N TYR A 229 -3.83 6.86 6.81
CA TYR A 229 -3.78 7.07 8.25
C TYR A 229 -3.65 8.56 8.56
N TRP A 230 -4.24 9.00 9.68
CA TRP A 230 -3.96 10.31 10.26
C TRP A 230 -3.68 10.19 11.76
N ASP A 231 -2.69 10.89 12.26
CA ASP A 231 -2.22 10.73 13.63
C ASP A 231 -2.82 11.74 14.60
N TYR A 232 -3.45 12.79 14.11
CA TYR A 232 -3.96 13.91 14.88
C TYR A 232 -5.42 14.19 14.50
N GLN A 233 -6.27 14.58 15.44
CA GLN A 233 -7.67 14.98 15.19
C GLN A 233 -8.58 13.88 14.60
N TYR A 234 -8.58 12.66 15.15
CA TYR A 234 -9.52 11.63 14.72
C TYR A 234 -10.99 12.12 14.76
N ASP A 235 -11.74 11.86 13.68
CA ASP A 235 -13.17 12.18 13.55
C ASP A 235 -13.91 11.03 12.85
N GLU A 236 -14.80 10.39 13.57
CA GLU A 236 -15.60 9.24 13.09
C GLU A 236 -16.46 9.55 11.85
N ARG A 237 -16.65 10.81 11.48
CA ARG A 237 -17.35 11.20 10.26
C ARG A 237 -16.56 10.84 8.99
N PHE A 238 -15.26 10.60 9.13
CA PHE A 238 -14.37 10.26 8.02
C PHE A 238 -13.77 8.86 8.22
N PRO A 239 -14.57 7.77 8.07
CA PRO A 239 -14.11 6.41 8.36
C PRO A 239 -13.01 5.92 7.40
N TRP A 240 -12.75 6.62 6.32
CA TRP A 240 -11.69 6.37 5.37
C TRP A 240 -10.33 6.93 5.83
N LEU A 241 -10.32 7.88 6.78
CA LEU A 241 -9.12 8.35 7.48
C LEU A 241 -8.94 7.51 8.74
N HIS A 242 -8.09 6.51 8.66
CA HIS A 242 -7.85 5.61 9.79
C HIS A 242 -7.07 6.35 10.89
N HIS A 243 -7.57 6.34 12.11
CA HIS A 243 -6.78 6.85 13.23
C HIS A 243 -5.51 5.98 13.39
N ALA A 244 -4.35 6.58 13.13
CA ALA A 244 -3.08 5.86 13.03
C ALA A 244 -2.85 4.94 14.24
N TRP A 245 -2.98 5.48 15.44
CA TRP A 245 -2.65 4.77 16.68
C TRP A 245 -3.76 3.84 17.21
N THR A 246 -4.81 3.63 16.43
CA THR A 246 -5.83 2.59 16.63
C THR A 246 -5.68 1.44 15.63
N HIS A 247 -5.12 1.72 14.45
CA HIS A 247 -4.95 0.74 13.37
C HIS A 247 -3.51 0.26 13.23
N SER A 248 -2.56 1.03 13.79
CA SER A 248 -1.13 0.73 13.76
C SER A 248 -0.43 1.23 15.03
N TRP A 249 0.86 0.97 15.10
CA TRP A 249 1.78 1.53 16.09
C TRP A 249 3.14 1.77 15.43
N ASP A 250 4.02 2.51 16.12
CA ASP A 250 5.37 2.73 15.63
C ASP A 250 6.45 2.51 16.70
N THR A 251 7.71 2.42 16.26
CA THR A 251 8.87 2.48 17.15
C THR A 251 9.21 3.94 17.47
N PRO A 252 9.95 4.22 18.55
CA PRO A 252 10.41 5.57 18.86
C PRO A 252 11.19 6.20 17.70
N TYR A 253 11.17 7.51 17.67
CA TYR A 253 11.89 8.34 16.68
C TYR A 253 12.52 9.55 17.37
N GLY A 254 13.45 10.22 16.68
CA GLY A 254 14.14 11.38 17.19
C GLY A 254 15.43 11.04 17.96
N GLU A 255 15.83 9.77 17.96
CA GLU A 255 17.11 9.32 18.50
C GLU A 255 18.26 9.98 17.76
N GLN A 256 19.37 10.24 18.49
CA GLN A 256 20.55 10.90 17.94
C GLN A 256 21.70 9.92 17.66
N GLU A 257 21.65 8.74 18.26
CA GLU A 257 22.66 7.70 18.09
C GLU A 257 22.01 6.36 17.70
N GLN A 258 22.71 5.57 16.88
CA GLN A 258 22.19 4.30 16.36
C GLN A 258 21.89 3.28 17.49
N ASP A 259 22.68 3.27 18.55
CA ASP A 259 22.52 2.36 19.68
C ASP A 259 21.34 2.74 20.60
N GLU A 260 20.73 3.90 20.41
CA GLU A 260 19.51 4.32 21.09
C GLU A 260 18.25 3.83 20.37
N MET A 261 18.36 3.47 19.08
CA MET A 261 17.23 2.99 18.28
C MET A 261 16.72 1.64 18.79
N SER A 262 15.46 1.58 19.18
CA SER A 262 14.84 0.39 19.78
C SER A 262 13.61 -0.09 19.01
N CYS A 263 13.19 -1.33 19.27
CA CYS A 263 11.97 -1.93 18.70
C CYS A 263 10.74 -1.77 19.61
N ARG A 264 10.88 -1.08 20.75
CA ARG A 264 9.77 -0.84 21.68
C ARG A 264 8.67 0.02 21.04
N VAL A 265 7.47 -0.03 21.61
CA VAL A 265 6.36 0.83 21.19
C VAL A 265 6.68 2.31 21.48
N GLY A 266 6.58 3.13 20.46
CA GLY A 266 6.63 4.59 20.52
C GLY A 266 5.23 5.18 20.66
N ARG A 267 4.44 5.15 19.61
CA ARG A 267 3.02 5.57 19.58
C ARG A 267 2.13 4.36 19.29
N GLY A 268 0.87 4.39 19.73
CA GLY A 268 -0.07 3.27 19.61
C GLY A 268 0.01 2.33 20.80
N ASP A 269 -0.61 1.16 20.68
CA ASP A 269 -0.74 0.18 21.77
C ASP A 269 0.18 -1.05 21.64
N GLY A 270 0.87 -1.19 20.50
CA GLY A 270 1.77 -2.32 20.24
C GLY A 270 1.06 -3.65 20.00
N ILE A 271 -0.27 -3.66 19.77
CA ILE A 271 -1.08 -4.88 19.58
C ILE A 271 -1.48 -5.05 18.12
N GLN A 272 -1.57 -3.96 17.37
CA GLN A 272 -1.98 -3.99 15.99
C GLN A 272 -0.94 -4.71 15.12
N PRO A 273 -1.36 -5.51 14.12
CA PRO A 273 -0.42 -6.20 13.23
C PRO A 273 0.32 -5.24 12.29
N VAL A 274 -0.27 -4.08 12.00
CA VAL A 274 0.37 -3.03 11.20
C VAL A 274 1.27 -2.17 12.08
N TRP A 275 2.53 -2.01 11.68
CA TRP A 275 3.43 -1.14 12.41
C TRP A 275 4.56 -0.56 11.57
N HIS A 276 5.11 0.59 12.06
CA HIS A 276 6.15 1.36 11.42
C HIS A 276 7.47 1.20 12.17
N LEU A 277 8.49 0.73 11.48
CA LEU A 277 9.87 0.79 11.95
C LEU A 277 10.46 2.14 11.55
N ASN A 278 10.49 3.09 12.46
CA ASN A 278 11.15 4.38 12.25
C ASN A 278 12.66 4.19 12.21
N ASN A 279 13.30 4.49 11.08
CA ASN A 279 14.73 4.27 10.87
C ASN A 279 15.42 5.52 10.35
N TRP A 280 15.51 6.52 11.21
CA TRP A 280 16.32 7.72 10.96
C TRP A 280 16.92 8.25 12.26
N LEU A 281 17.97 9.04 12.15
CA LEU A 281 18.62 9.73 13.24
C LEU A 281 18.47 11.24 13.10
N SER A 282 18.06 11.88 14.19
CA SER A 282 17.95 13.33 14.25
C SER A 282 19.27 13.98 14.64
N SER A 283 19.56 15.13 14.04
CA SER A 283 20.63 15.99 14.54
C SER A 283 20.30 16.58 15.91
N THR A 284 21.26 17.20 16.59
CA THR A 284 21.05 17.91 17.87
C THR A 284 19.96 19.00 17.80
N PHE A 285 19.63 19.44 16.60
CA PHE A 285 18.58 20.45 16.36
C PHE A 285 17.25 19.82 15.91
N GLY A 286 17.12 18.49 15.94
CA GLY A 286 15.92 17.78 15.49
C GLY A 286 15.73 17.74 13.97
N LEU A 287 16.77 18.07 13.19
CA LEU A 287 16.73 18.01 11.72
C LEU A 287 17.30 16.68 11.24
N ALA A 288 16.83 16.21 10.10
CA ALA A 288 17.37 15.05 9.41
C ALA A 288 18.88 15.25 9.06
N ASP A 289 19.65 14.17 9.16
CA ASP A 289 21.11 14.18 8.92
C ASP A 289 21.44 13.21 7.77
N PRO A 290 21.79 13.70 6.57
CA PRO A 290 22.03 12.85 5.41
C PRO A 290 23.23 11.90 5.58
N VAL A 291 24.26 12.32 6.30
CA VAL A 291 25.45 11.47 6.51
C VAL A 291 25.10 10.28 7.40
N ARG A 292 24.32 10.52 8.43
CA ARG A 292 23.89 9.47 9.38
C ARG A 292 22.79 8.61 8.78
N ALA A 293 21.91 9.20 7.95
CA ALA A 293 20.89 8.46 7.21
C ALA A 293 21.55 7.39 6.33
N GLY A 294 22.59 7.73 5.55
CA GLY A 294 23.33 6.75 4.74
C GLY A 294 24.00 5.63 5.54
N GLN A 295 24.29 5.85 6.84
CA GLN A 295 24.83 4.80 7.71
C GLN A 295 23.77 3.83 8.21
N VAL A 296 22.61 4.34 8.65
CA VAL A 296 21.53 3.49 9.21
C VAL A 296 20.66 2.87 8.12
N ASN A 297 20.67 3.44 6.90
CA ASN A 297 19.93 2.93 5.73
C ASN A 297 20.79 2.01 4.84
N ASP A 298 22.10 1.81 5.18
CA ASP A 298 22.94 0.79 4.53
C ASP A 298 22.25 -0.58 4.61
N TYR A 299 22.33 -1.36 3.53
CA TYR A 299 21.57 -2.62 3.39
C TYR A 299 21.77 -3.57 4.56
N ASP A 300 23.02 -3.87 4.92
CA ASP A 300 23.31 -4.83 5.98
C ASP A 300 22.85 -4.30 7.34
N THR A 301 23.08 -3.02 7.60
CA THR A 301 22.71 -2.33 8.85
C THR A 301 21.19 -2.30 9.03
N LEU A 302 20.46 -1.89 8.00
CA LEU A 302 18.99 -1.79 8.04
C LEU A 302 18.34 -3.17 8.12
N LEU A 303 18.87 -4.14 7.36
CA LEU A 303 18.36 -5.50 7.37
C LEU A 303 18.56 -6.15 8.75
N GLU A 304 19.77 -6.05 9.34
CA GLU A 304 20.05 -6.58 10.68
C GLU A 304 19.10 -5.98 11.73
N ARG A 305 18.93 -4.66 11.71
CA ARG A 305 17.98 -3.99 12.62
C ARG A 305 16.55 -4.45 12.42
N THR A 306 16.11 -4.54 11.17
CA THR A 306 14.73 -4.94 10.85
C THR A 306 14.44 -6.38 11.28
N LEU A 307 15.36 -7.30 11.02
CA LEU A 307 15.23 -8.70 11.45
C LEU A 307 15.26 -8.83 12.98
N GLY A 308 16.12 -8.07 13.66
CA GLY A 308 16.14 -8.02 15.12
C GLY A 308 14.82 -7.52 15.71
N CYS A 309 14.23 -6.47 15.13
CA CYS A 309 12.92 -5.98 15.54
C CYS A 309 11.79 -6.97 15.21
N TRP A 310 11.83 -7.62 14.06
CA TRP A 310 10.87 -8.68 13.72
C TRP A 310 10.91 -9.82 14.75
N GLU A 311 12.12 -10.28 15.14
CA GLU A 311 12.28 -11.32 16.15
C GLU A 311 11.76 -10.85 17.54
N GLU A 312 12.04 -9.61 17.94
CA GLU A 312 11.62 -9.06 19.23
C GLU A 312 10.10 -8.86 19.31
N VAL A 313 9.49 -8.35 18.24
CA VAL A 313 8.05 -8.06 18.15
C VAL A 313 7.24 -9.32 17.87
N GLY A 314 7.78 -10.26 17.09
CA GLY A 314 7.12 -11.47 16.64
C GLY A 314 6.38 -11.33 15.29
N ASP A 315 6.28 -10.11 14.77
CA ASP A 315 5.67 -9.80 13.48
C ASP A 315 6.60 -8.91 12.65
N ARG A 316 6.53 -9.05 11.30
CA ARG A 316 7.31 -8.20 10.39
C ARG A 316 6.82 -6.75 10.42
N PRO A 317 7.71 -5.76 10.25
CA PRO A 317 7.25 -4.38 10.05
C PRO A 317 6.46 -4.27 8.75
N THR A 318 5.30 -3.62 8.84
CA THR A 318 4.53 -3.26 7.64
C THR A 318 5.21 -2.11 6.90
N PHE A 319 5.86 -1.21 7.63
CA PHE A 319 6.56 -0.07 7.04
C PHE A 319 7.96 0.05 7.61
N ILE A 320 8.91 0.38 6.74
CA ILE A 320 10.26 0.83 7.12
C ILE A 320 10.40 2.26 6.66
N ALA A 321 10.32 3.20 7.61
CA ALA A 321 10.35 4.62 7.36
C ALA A 321 11.77 5.18 7.48
N VAL A 322 12.23 5.90 6.46
CA VAL A 322 13.60 6.44 6.38
C VAL A 322 13.60 7.90 5.97
N ASP A 323 14.65 8.62 6.40
CA ASP A 323 15.11 9.87 5.77
C ASP A 323 16.16 9.56 4.71
N TYR A 324 16.31 10.43 3.72
CA TYR A 324 17.32 10.32 2.63
C TYR A 324 17.39 8.91 2.04
N TRP A 325 16.26 8.44 1.55
CA TRP A 325 16.12 7.11 0.95
C TRP A 325 17.13 6.86 -0.18
N GLU A 326 17.59 7.93 -0.84
CA GLU A 326 18.57 7.89 -1.93
C GLU A 326 19.98 7.49 -1.46
N ASP A 327 20.31 7.72 -0.18
CA ASP A 327 21.60 7.40 0.42
C ASP A 327 21.59 6.00 1.06
N GLY A 328 20.57 5.18 0.80
CA GLY A 328 20.42 3.85 1.39
C GLY A 328 19.71 2.85 0.50
N GLU A 329 19.31 1.74 1.11
CA GLU A 329 18.84 0.54 0.39
C GLU A 329 17.48 0.05 0.91
N VAL A 330 16.62 0.97 1.41
CA VAL A 330 15.35 0.57 2.03
C VAL A 330 14.49 -0.28 1.09
N THR A 331 14.45 0.02 -0.19
CA THR A 331 13.69 -0.76 -1.19
C THR A 331 14.24 -2.18 -1.32
N ASN A 332 15.57 -2.35 -1.41
CA ASN A 332 16.16 -3.67 -1.49
C ASN A 332 15.99 -4.49 -0.21
N VAL A 333 16.03 -3.84 0.95
CA VAL A 333 15.72 -4.48 2.24
C VAL A 333 14.27 -4.96 2.26
N THR A 334 13.30 -4.13 1.85
CA THR A 334 11.88 -4.55 1.81
C THR A 334 11.61 -5.66 0.80
N ILE A 335 12.29 -5.67 -0.36
CA ILE A 335 12.23 -6.77 -1.32
C ILE A 335 12.72 -8.07 -0.64
N THR A 336 13.88 -8.03 0.03
CA THR A 336 14.41 -9.20 0.76
C THR A 336 13.41 -9.72 1.79
N LEU A 337 12.83 -8.83 2.60
CA LEU A 337 11.82 -9.22 3.60
C LEU A 337 10.57 -9.83 2.95
N ASN A 338 10.12 -9.26 1.84
CA ASN A 338 8.93 -9.77 1.12
C ASN A 338 9.19 -11.08 0.37
N MET A 339 10.43 -11.45 0.10
CA MET A 339 10.79 -12.80 -0.37
C MET A 339 10.72 -13.86 0.75
N MET A 340 10.69 -13.44 2.01
CA MET A 340 10.59 -14.33 3.17
C MET A 340 9.12 -14.52 3.55
N PRO A 341 8.57 -15.74 3.51
CA PRO A 341 7.17 -15.96 3.94
C PRO A 341 7.02 -15.73 5.46
N ASP A 342 8.07 -16.07 6.23
CA ASP A 342 8.14 -15.96 7.68
C ASP A 342 9.61 -15.86 8.11
N TRP A 343 9.86 -15.42 9.37
CA TRP A 343 11.20 -15.41 9.91
C TRP A 343 11.67 -16.82 10.29
N SER A 344 12.56 -17.40 9.51
CA SER A 344 13.10 -18.75 9.70
C SER A 344 14.54 -18.79 10.23
N GLY A 345 15.16 -17.62 10.44
CA GLY A 345 16.60 -17.53 10.74
C GLY A 345 17.51 -17.57 9.49
N GLU A 346 16.93 -17.71 8.30
CA GLU A 346 17.68 -17.73 7.02
C GLU A 346 17.23 -16.52 6.17
N VAL A 347 18.21 -15.76 5.68
CA VAL A 347 17.99 -14.58 4.84
C VAL A 347 18.24 -14.96 3.39
N PRO A 348 17.35 -14.61 2.44
CA PRO A 348 17.64 -14.69 1.01
C PRO A 348 18.87 -13.86 0.66
N GLY A 349 19.54 -14.18 -0.44
CA GLY A 349 20.64 -13.35 -0.93
C GLY A 349 20.18 -11.94 -1.27
N HIS A 350 21.11 -10.99 -1.25
CA HIS A 350 20.86 -9.59 -1.68
C HIS A 350 20.29 -9.58 -3.11
N PRO A 351 19.18 -8.87 -3.37
CA PRO A 351 18.52 -8.80 -4.67
C PRO A 351 19.36 -8.10 -5.77
#